data_6197e69d8a9d735e80dfb8dada19828b
#
_entry.id   6197e69d8a9d735e80dfb8dada19828b
#
_cell.length_a   1.000
_cell.length_b   1.000
_cell.length_c   1.000
_cell.angle_alpha   90.00
_cell.angle_beta   90.00
_cell.angle_gamma   90.00
#
_symmetry.space_group_name_H-M   'P 1'
#
loop_
_entity.id
_entity.type
_entity.pdbx_description
1 polymer ?
#
loop_
_entity_poly.entity_id
_entity_poly.type
_entity_poly.pdbx_seq_one_letter_code
_entity_poly.pdbx_strand_id
1 'polypeptide(L)'
;MMRIGIGLLAGMLVAGAASAEVCTTQSQMTAADRDALVAAARGLAAKIQANDVSGLQAATAAEYAKDFSGIGAVVGSTSAKVKGGTPVVEQVYLLDGTQLKRGADGALPDAQFFCSLNKSIAEADFLIPGLAPGRYGFAMVDIADGSAPWRLSFLLRQDGGQWGMAGFYPKPLTAAGHDGLWYWTQARTMAARKERWNAWLYYQQAEILLRPTNFIQSTHLEKLHTEQGAATPPAISDGVGPDNPLVVKGADGVEYRFTGLGVDDSLAKDKVDIMAHLKVDQIGDPVVARKRNSDAMGALLAAYPEMRKPFHGVWVFAEETGKNPFATEQPMEEIR
;
A
#
# COMPACT_ATOMS: atom_id res chain seq x y z
N MET A 1 18.21 35.46 -66.77
CA MET A 1 18.76 35.60 -65.42
C MET A 1 17.58 35.63 -64.44
N MET A 2 17.28 34.50 -63.82
CA MET A 2 16.11 34.32 -62.93
C MET A 2 16.65 34.16 -61.49
N ARG A 3 16.35 35.15 -60.63
CA ARG A 3 16.76 35.12 -59.22
C ARG A 3 15.68 34.43 -58.41
N ILE A 4 16.00 33.27 -57.89
CA ILE A 4 15.15 32.50 -56.92
C ILE A 4 15.48 33.03 -55.54
N GLY A 5 14.47 33.67 -54.89
CA GLY A 5 14.54 34.06 -53.46
C GLY A 5 14.17 32.91 -52.56
N ILE A 6 15.11 32.47 -51.73
CA ILE A 6 14.89 31.46 -50.67
C ILE A 6 14.38 32.21 -49.44
N GLY A 7 13.08 32.06 -49.17
CA GLY A 7 12.47 32.50 -47.88
C GLY A 7 12.78 31.51 -46.75
N LEU A 8 13.55 31.95 -45.77
CA LEU A 8 13.76 31.21 -44.49
C LEU A 8 12.49 31.37 -43.63
N LEU A 9 11.73 30.32 -43.50
CA LEU A 9 10.68 30.25 -42.45
C LEU A 9 11.38 29.85 -41.12
N ALA A 10 11.56 30.83 -40.22
CA ALA A 10 11.95 30.60 -38.85
C ALA A 10 10.75 30.06 -38.06
N GLY A 11 10.64 28.75 -37.91
CA GLY A 11 9.69 28.14 -37.00
C GLY A 11 10.10 28.42 -35.56
N MET A 12 9.36 29.29 -34.87
CA MET A 12 9.47 29.41 -33.42
C MET A 12 8.91 28.12 -32.77
N LEU A 13 9.82 27.27 -32.33
CA LEU A 13 9.49 26.22 -31.33
C LEU A 13 9.17 26.93 -30.03
N VAL A 14 7.87 27.09 -29.76
CA VAL A 14 7.38 27.40 -28.41
C VAL A 14 7.60 26.12 -27.60
N ALA A 15 8.74 26.01 -26.91
CA ALA A 15 8.92 25.06 -25.85
C ALA A 15 7.94 25.45 -24.75
N GLY A 16 6.78 24.80 -24.71
CA GLY A 16 5.89 24.86 -23.57
C GLY A 16 6.71 24.39 -22.36
N ALA A 17 7.01 25.32 -21.44
CA ALA A 17 7.51 24.95 -20.14
C ALA A 17 6.45 24.05 -19.51
N ALA A 18 6.68 22.75 -19.49
CA ALA A 18 5.94 21.85 -18.63
C ALA A 18 6.21 22.36 -17.21
N SER A 19 5.19 22.93 -16.58
CA SER A 19 5.24 23.31 -15.17
C SER A 19 5.38 22.01 -14.40
N ALA A 20 6.60 21.64 -14.03
CA ALA A 20 6.84 20.48 -13.22
C ALA A 20 6.28 20.74 -11.82
N GLU A 21 5.46 19.82 -11.31
CA GLU A 21 5.07 19.78 -9.92
C GLU A 21 6.35 19.69 -9.07
N VAL A 22 6.46 20.55 -8.05
CA VAL A 22 7.67 20.68 -7.28
C VAL A 22 7.56 19.91 -5.98
N CYS A 23 8.49 18.97 -5.76
CA CYS A 23 8.68 18.34 -4.47
C CYS A 23 9.88 18.96 -3.73
N THR A 24 9.67 19.27 -2.45
CA THR A 24 10.74 19.70 -1.53
C THR A 24 10.83 18.70 -0.38
N THR A 25 11.97 18.07 -0.25
CA THR A 25 12.22 17.10 0.85
C THR A 25 12.47 17.82 2.17
N GLN A 26 12.34 17.10 3.28
CA GLN A 26 12.52 17.64 4.63
C GLN A 26 13.84 18.42 4.82
N SER A 27 14.94 17.94 4.22
CA SER A 27 16.26 18.59 4.30
C SER A 27 16.40 19.86 3.47
N GLN A 28 15.52 20.04 2.46
CA GLN A 28 15.50 21.18 1.54
C GLN A 28 14.49 22.25 1.94
N MET A 29 13.55 21.93 2.85
CA MET A 29 12.53 22.85 3.31
C MET A 29 13.10 24.00 4.14
N THR A 30 12.40 25.14 4.12
CA THR A 30 12.59 26.16 5.15
C THR A 30 12.24 25.58 6.53
N ALA A 31 12.86 26.10 7.59
CA ALA A 31 12.51 25.69 8.96
C ALA A 31 11.03 25.91 9.26
N ALA A 32 10.46 27.03 8.79
CA ALA A 32 9.05 27.38 9.01
C ALA A 32 8.09 26.35 8.35
N ASP A 33 8.33 25.97 7.09
CA ASP A 33 7.49 24.98 6.40
C ASP A 33 7.58 23.62 7.08
N ARG A 34 8.81 23.18 7.37
CA ARG A 34 9.04 21.89 8.04
C ARG A 34 8.36 21.82 9.39
N ASP A 35 8.56 22.85 10.23
CA ASP A 35 8.05 22.86 11.60
C ASP A 35 6.51 22.94 11.60
N ALA A 36 5.91 23.67 10.65
CA ALA A 36 4.46 23.73 10.48
C ALA A 36 3.87 22.38 10.06
N LEU A 37 4.49 21.66 9.10
CA LEU A 37 4.06 20.32 8.69
C LEU A 37 4.19 19.30 9.82
N VAL A 38 5.32 19.34 10.55
CA VAL A 38 5.56 18.48 11.71
C VAL A 38 4.53 18.73 12.82
N ALA A 39 4.22 20.00 13.12
CA ALA A 39 3.22 20.35 14.12
C ALA A 39 1.82 19.86 13.72
N ALA A 40 1.42 20.05 12.47
CA ALA A 40 0.14 19.58 11.96
C ALA A 40 0.03 18.04 12.05
N ALA A 41 1.05 17.31 11.59
CA ALA A 41 1.07 15.85 11.64
C ALA A 41 0.99 15.31 13.08
N ARG A 42 1.73 15.89 14.03
CA ARG A 42 1.65 15.54 15.46
C ARG A 42 0.27 15.80 16.03
N GLY A 43 -0.34 16.94 15.69
CA GLY A 43 -1.68 17.29 16.14
C GLY A 43 -2.74 16.29 15.66
N LEU A 44 -2.64 15.83 14.39
CA LEU A 44 -3.51 14.81 13.84
C LEU A 44 -3.28 13.44 14.51
N ALA A 45 -2.03 13.04 14.70
CA ALA A 45 -1.70 11.78 15.38
C ALA A 45 -2.25 11.75 16.80
N ALA A 46 -2.14 12.84 17.56
CA ALA A 46 -2.70 12.95 18.90
C ALA A 46 -4.24 12.80 18.91
N LYS A 47 -4.94 13.38 17.94
CA LYS A 47 -6.41 13.21 17.80
C LYS A 47 -6.79 11.76 17.50
N ILE A 48 -6.02 11.06 16.66
CA ILE A 48 -6.23 9.64 16.36
C ILE A 48 -6.01 8.80 17.62
N GLN A 49 -4.95 9.03 18.37
CA GLN A 49 -4.68 8.33 19.63
C GLN A 49 -5.80 8.53 20.66
N ALA A 50 -6.37 9.72 20.69
CA ALA A 50 -7.49 10.07 21.56
C ALA A 50 -8.86 9.54 21.04
N ASN A 51 -8.91 8.96 19.83
CA ASN A 51 -10.16 8.64 19.14
C ASN A 51 -11.10 9.87 18.97
N ASP A 52 -10.50 11.06 18.82
CA ASP A 52 -11.22 12.33 18.65
C ASP A 52 -11.62 12.52 17.18
N VAL A 53 -12.65 11.78 16.76
CA VAL A 53 -13.17 11.79 15.38
C VAL A 53 -13.69 13.19 15.00
N SER A 54 -14.38 13.88 15.92
CA SER A 54 -14.90 15.23 15.68
C SER A 54 -13.80 16.27 15.53
N GLY A 55 -12.80 16.22 16.39
CA GLY A 55 -11.62 17.10 16.30
C GLY A 55 -10.79 16.82 15.06
N LEU A 56 -10.72 15.56 14.60
CA LEU A 56 -10.05 15.21 13.35
C LEU A 56 -10.83 15.74 12.14
N GLN A 57 -12.16 15.62 12.13
CA GLN A 57 -13.01 16.18 11.07
C GLN A 57 -12.86 17.71 10.98
N ALA A 58 -12.83 18.41 12.14
CA ALA A 58 -12.59 19.85 12.20
C ALA A 58 -11.19 20.25 11.73
N ALA A 59 -10.20 19.37 11.85
CA ALA A 59 -8.83 19.56 11.35
C ALA A 59 -8.63 19.08 9.91
N THR A 60 -9.69 18.64 9.22
CA THR A 60 -9.66 18.22 7.82
C THR A 60 -9.90 19.42 6.92
N ALA A 61 -9.16 19.54 5.82
CA ALA A 61 -9.38 20.59 4.83
C ALA A 61 -10.80 20.52 4.27
N ALA A 62 -11.45 21.66 4.12
CA ALA A 62 -12.90 21.78 3.88
C ALA A 62 -13.41 20.99 2.68
N GLU A 63 -12.59 20.85 1.63
CA GLU A 63 -12.91 20.08 0.44
C GLU A 63 -13.08 18.58 0.76
N TYR A 64 -12.23 18.04 1.66
CA TYR A 64 -12.15 16.62 2.04
C TYR A 64 -13.04 16.27 3.25
N ALA A 65 -13.45 17.27 4.03
CA ALA A 65 -14.30 17.07 5.21
C ALA A 65 -15.75 16.65 4.86
N LYS A 66 -16.16 16.80 3.61
CA LYS A 66 -17.54 16.50 3.15
C LYS A 66 -17.85 15.00 3.14
N ASP A 67 -16.84 14.16 2.90
CA ASP A 67 -16.96 12.69 2.89
C ASP A 67 -16.02 12.08 3.93
N PHE A 68 -16.35 12.33 5.21
CA PHE A 68 -15.50 11.93 6.34
C PHE A 68 -15.87 10.57 6.93
N SER A 69 -17.00 9.96 6.55
CA SER A 69 -17.53 8.76 7.19
C SER A 69 -16.58 7.56 7.13
N GLY A 70 -15.94 7.34 5.98
CA GLY A 70 -14.93 6.28 5.80
C GLY A 70 -13.70 6.49 6.68
N ILE A 71 -13.24 7.73 6.81
CA ILE A 71 -12.10 8.09 7.67
C ILE A 71 -12.43 7.83 9.14
N GLY A 72 -13.65 8.17 9.59
CA GLY A 72 -14.09 7.95 10.97
C GLY A 72 -14.01 6.47 11.39
N ALA A 73 -14.41 5.54 10.51
CA ALA A 73 -14.30 4.10 10.76
C ALA A 73 -12.84 3.64 10.88
N VAL A 74 -11.95 4.15 10.00
CA VAL A 74 -10.51 3.85 10.03
C VAL A 74 -9.87 4.39 11.31
N VAL A 75 -10.26 5.60 11.77
CA VAL A 75 -9.78 6.17 13.04
C VAL A 75 -10.15 5.28 14.21
N GLY A 76 -11.42 4.84 14.29
CA GLY A 76 -11.91 3.95 15.36
C GLY A 76 -11.11 2.64 15.45
N SER A 77 -10.79 2.01 14.33
CA SER A 77 -10.00 0.78 14.28
C SER A 77 -8.51 1.01 14.57
N THR A 78 -7.98 2.19 14.22
CA THR A 78 -6.55 2.53 14.38
C THR A 78 -6.24 3.00 15.80
N SER A 79 -7.14 3.79 16.44
CA SER A 79 -6.88 4.41 17.73
C SER A 79 -6.48 3.41 18.81
N ALA A 80 -7.15 2.25 18.86
CA ALA A 80 -6.82 1.17 19.80
C ALA A 80 -5.41 0.60 19.59
N LYS A 81 -4.91 0.62 18.37
CA LYS A 81 -3.58 0.09 17.99
C LYS A 81 -2.44 1.03 18.39
N VAL A 82 -2.69 2.35 18.35
CA VAL A 82 -1.67 3.39 18.57
C VAL A 82 -1.79 4.10 19.93
N LYS A 83 -2.75 3.67 20.76
CA LYS A 83 -3.01 4.27 22.06
C LYS A 83 -1.80 4.17 23.00
N GLY A 84 -1.42 5.29 23.60
CA GLY A 84 -0.35 5.34 24.60
C GLY A 84 1.07 5.34 24.03
N GLY A 85 1.25 5.16 22.73
CA GLY A 85 2.56 5.23 22.10
C GLY A 85 3.02 6.67 21.85
N THR A 86 4.30 6.87 21.57
CA THR A 86 4.92 8.19 21.33
C THR A 86 5.01 8.46 19.84
N PRO A 87 4.26 9.45 19.29
CA PRO A 87 4.32 9.79 17.88
C PRO A 87 5.64 10.48 17.52
N VAL A 88 6.40 9.92 16.60
CA VAL A 88 7.61 10.48 16.02
C VAL A 88 7.38 10.79 14.55
N VAL A 89 7.56 12.05 14.14
CA VAL A 89 7.48 12.41 12.72
C VAL A 89 8.80 12.03 12.06
N GLU A 90 8.77 10.96 11.26
CA GLU A 90 9.95 10.42 10.60
C GLU A 90 10.34 11.24 9.37
N GLN A 91 9.36 11.60 8.56
CA GLN A 91 9.60 12.29 7.30
C GLN A 91 8.44 13.19 6.92
N VAL A 92 8.75 14.35 6.35
CA VAL A 92 7.79 15.23 5.71
C VAL A 92 8.26 15.62 4.30
N TYR A 93 7.30 15.79 3.40
CA TYR A 93 7.49 16.29 2.04
C TYR A 93 6.55 17.46 1.80
N LEU A 94 7.02 18.48 1.09
CA LEU A 94 6.21 19.57 0.58
C LEU A 94 6.00 19.37 -0.92
N LEU A 95 4.74 19.30 -1.33
CA LEU A 95 4.31 19.01 -2.69
C LEU A 95 3.58 20.25 -3.24
N ASP A 96 4.24 21.02 -4.09
CA ASP A 96 3.65 22.23 -4.68
C ASP A 96 2.98 21.90 -6.01
N GLY A 97 1.66 21.75 -5.97
CA GLY A 97 0.77 21.54 -7.10
C GLY A 97 -0.02 22.78 -7.47
N THR A 98 0.41 24.01 -7.12
CA THR A 98 -0.30 25.25 -7.42
C THR A 98 -0.44 25.52 -8.93
N GLN A 99 0.44 24.96 -9.73
CA GLN A 99 0.44 25.06 -11.20
C GLN A 99 -0.40 23.98 -11.89
N LEU A 100 -0.94 23.01 -11.17
CA LEU A 100 -1.86 22.02 -11.70
C LEU A 100 -3.07 22.71 -12.36
N LYS A 101 -3.52 22.17 -13.48
CA LYS A 101 -4.66 22.74 -14.22
C LYS A 101 -5.76 21.68 -14.32
N ARG A 102 -7.00 22.10 -14.08
CA ARG A 102 -8.15 21.26 -14.39
C ARG A 102 -8.24 21.02 -15.89
N GLY A 103 -8.68 19.83 -16.29
CA GLY A 103 -9.02 19.54 -17.66
C GLY A 103 -10.10 20.48 -18.21
N ALA A 104 -10.26 20.52 -19.53
CA ALA A 104 -11.29 21.33 -20.18
C ALA A 104 -12.73 20.94 -19.77
N ASP A 105 -12.92 19.70 -19.34
CA ASP A 105 -14.14 19.12 -18.78
C ASP A 105 -14.31 19.38 -17.27
N GLY A 106 -13.36 20.10 -16.64
CA GLY A 106 -13.32 20.37 -15.21
C GLY A 106 -12.73 19.24 -14.37
N ALA A 107 -12.28 18.13 -14.99
CA ALA A 107 -11.65 17.01 -14.29
C ALA A 107 -10.37 17.46 -13.57
N LEU A 108 -10.14 16.85 -12.40
CA LEU A 108 -8.90 17.05 -11.66
C LEU A 108 -7.78 16.27 -12.34
N PRO A 109 -6.57 16.86 -12.46
CA PRO A 109 -5.41 16.15 -13.03
C PRO A 109 -4.86 15.09 -12.05
N ASP A 110 -4.18 14.11 -12.61
CA ASP A 110 -3.27 13.28 -11.84
C ASP A 110 -1.97 14.05 -11.63
N ALA A 111 -1.56 14.20 -10.37
CA ALA A 111 -0.36 14.96 -10.01
C ALA A 111 0.83 14.02 -9.80
N GLN A 112 1.99 14.40 -10.32
CA GLN A 112 3.21 13.63 -10.17
C GLN A 112 4.34 14.50 -9.60
N PHE A 113 4.85 14.12 -8.42
CA PHE A 113 5.92 14.85 -7.74
C PHE A 113 7.14 13.95 -7.59
N PHE A 114 8.24 14.38 -8.17
CA PHE A 114 9.54 13.69 -8.05
C PHE A 114 10.38 14.32 -6.94
N CYS A 115 10.73 13.52 -5.94
CA CYS A 115 11.48 13.95 -4.78
C CYS A 115 12.85 13.30 -4.73
N SER A 116 13.89 14.01 -5.13
CA SER A 116 15.27 13.54 -4.98
C SER A 116 15.70 13.58 -3.52
N LEU A 117 16.09 12.45 -2.95
CA LEU A 117 16.49 12.33 -1.56
C LEU A 117 17.97 12.67 -1.38
N ASN A 118 18.26 13.70 -0.58
CA ASN A 118 19.63 14.12 -0.22
C ASN A 118 20.56 14.36 -1.45
N LYS A 119 20.01 14.85 -2.56
CA LYS A 119 20.74 15.06 -3.82
C LYS A 119 21.41 13.77 -4.34
N SER A 120 20.86 12.61 -4.01
CA SER A 120 21.29 11.31 -4.49
C SER A 120 20.42 10.83 -5.65
N ILE A 121 20.76 9.65 -6.21
CA ILE A 121 19.89 8.94 -7.16
C ILE A 121 18.67 8.28 -6.49
N ALA A 122 18.59 8.30 -5.17
CA ALA A 122 17.42 7.80 -4.45
C ALA A 122 16.27 8.80 -4.61
N GLU A 123 15.14 8.32 -5.03
CA GLU A 123 13.95 9.11 -5.33
C GLU A 123 12.74 8.55 -4.57
N ALA A 124 11.80 9.45 -4.27
CA ALA A 124 10.45 9.10 -3.87
C ALA A 124 9.48 9.84 -4.80
N ASP A 125 8.59 9.09 -5.44
CA ASP A 125 7.63 9.61 -6.39
C ASP A 125 6.23 9.53 -5.81
N PHE A 126 5.50 10.63 -5.93
CA PHE A 126 4.10 10.71 -5.53
C PHE A 126 3.26 10.82 -6.80
N LEU A 127 2.43 9.80 -7.08
CA LEU A 127 1.45 9.82 -8.16
C LEU A 127 0.06 9.87 -7.54
N ILE A 128 -0.48 11.08 -7.36
CA ILE A 128 -1.73 11.32 -6.66
C ILE A 128 -2.84 11.58 -7.67
N PRO A 129 -3.77 10.64 -7.86
CA PRO A 129 -4.85 10.81 -8.82
C PRO A 129 -5.84 11.86 -8.36
N GLY A 130 -6.35 12.65 -9.32
CA GLY A 130 -7.43 13.60 -9.09
C GLY A 130 -7.09 14.67 -8.05
N LEU A 131 -5.88 15.24 -8.06
CA LEU A 131 -5.43 16.24 -7.09
C LEU A 131 -5.83 17.64 -7.53
N ALA A 132 -6.54 18.39 -6.67
CA ALA A 132 -6.88 19.79 -6.93
C ALA A 132 -5.61 20.67 -6.89
N PRO A 133 -5.55 21.76 -7.69
CA PRO A 133 -4.46 22.73 -7.58
C PRO A 133 -4.31 23.24 -6.16
N GLY A 134 -3.06 23.28 -5.66
CA GLY A 134 -2.81 23.72 -4.29
C GLY A 134 -1.45 23.32 -3.77
N ARG A 135 -1.19 23.69 -2.53
CA ARG A 135 0.04 23.33 -1.82
C ARG A 135 -0.28 22.23 -0.83
N TYR A 136 0.46 21.14 -0.93
CA TYR A 136 0.25 19.93 -0.14
C TYR A 136 1.48 19.58 0.68
N GLY A 137 1.29 18.77 1.71
CA GLY A 137 2.33 18.11 2.47
C GLY A 137 2.02 16.64 2.60
N PHE A 138 3.06 15.81 2.63
CA PHE A 138 2.92 14.42 3.03
C PHE A 138 3.80 14.18 4.26
N ALA A 139 3.21 13.61 5.31
CA ALA A 139 3.88 13.36 6.58
C ALA A 139 3.74 11.91 7.00
N MET A 140 4.85 11.30 7.45
CA MET A 140 4.88 9.97 8.05
C MET A 140 5.18 10.10 9.54
N VAL A 141 4.28 9.58 10.37
CA VAL A 141 4.40 9.57 11.83
C VAL A 141 4.45 8.13 12.29
N ASP A 142 5.56 7.72 12.86
CA ASP A 142 5.74 6.38 13.40
C ASP A 142 5.46 6.36 14.90
N ILE A 143 4.84 5.29 15.35
CA ILE A 143 4.57 4.98 16.75
C ILE A 143 5.18 3.62 17.00
N ALA A 144 6.41 3.60 17.49
CA ALA A 144 7.23 2.38 17.64
C ALA A 144 6.94 1.64 18.94
N ASP A 145 6.49 2.36 19.96
CA ASP A 145 6.13 1.85 21.28
C ASP A 145 4.62 1.54 21.34
N GLY A 146 4.22 0.59 22.15
CA GLY A 146 2.83 0.13 22.27
C GLY A 146 2.69 -1.36 22.01
N SER A 147 1.48 -1.81 21.58
CA SER A 147 1.20 -3.23 21.34
C SER A 147 1.88 -3.77 20.08
N ALA A 148 2.05 -2.93 19.08
CA ALA A 148 2.81 -3.16 17.85
C ALA A 148 3.18 -1.81 17.21
N PRO A 149 4.29 -1.72 16.47
CA PRO A 149 4.66 -0.52 15.73
C PRO A 149 3.68 -0.20 14.61
N TRP A 150 3.29 1.08 14.51
CA TRP A 150 2.36 1.58 13.48
C TRP A 150 2.88 2.84 12.82
N ARG A 151 2.54 3.03 11.56
CA ARG A 151 2.72 4.27 10.81
C ARG A 151 1.38 4.92 10.54
N LEU A 152 1.31 6.22 10.81
CA LEU A 152 0.21 7.10 10.44
C LEU A 152 0.73 8.03 9.34
N SER A 153 0.30 7.81 8.10
CA SER A 153 0.66 8.69 7.00
C SER A 153 -0.47 9.65 6.70
N PHE A 154 -0.14 10.94 6.49
CA PHE A 154 -1.10 12.00 6.23
C PHE A 154 -0.77 12.71 4.93
N LEU A 155 -1.77 12.85 4.06
CA LEU A 155 -1.76 13.90 3.05
C LEU A 155 -2.38 15.14 3.69
N LEU A 156 -1.68 16.27 3.61
CA LEU A 156 -2.09 17.56 4.16
C LEU A 156 -2.33 18.54 3.02
N ARG A 157 -3.26 19.47 3.18
CA ARG A 157 -3.48 20.58 2.27
C ARG A 157 -3.35 21.89 3.01
N GLN A 158 -2.72 22.90 2.38
CA GLN A 158 -2.60 24.22 2.93
C GLN A 158 -3.72 25.12 2.42
N ASP A 159 -4.59 25.58 3.32
CA ASP A 159 -5.65 26.54 3.03
C ASP A 159 -5.50 27.74 3.97
N GLY A 160 -5.41 28.97 3.42
CA GLY A 160 -5.26 30.18 4.21
C GLY A 160 -4.05 30.18 5.16
N GLY A 161 -2.98 29.46 4.80
CA GLY A 161 -1.77 29.31 5.62
C GLY A 161 -1.84 28.21 6.70
N GLN A 162 -2.99 27.56 6.87
CA GLN A 162 -3.19 26.46 7.82
C GLN A 162 -3.11 25.10 7.10
N TRP A 163 -2.51 24.11 7.76
CA TRP A 163 -2.45 22.74 7.26
C TRP A 163 -3.64 21.93 7.78
N GLY A 164 -4.52 21.48 6.87
CA GLY A 164 -5.61 20.57 7.17
C GLY A 164 -5.35 19.19 6.58
N MET A 165 -5.94 18.15 7.17
CA MET A 165 -5.86 16.79 6.64
C MET A 165 -6.61 16.68 5.31
N ALA A 166 -5.98 16.06 4.30
CA ALA A 166 -6.59 15.72 3.00
C ALA A 166 -6.69 14.20 2.79
N GLY A 167 -5.92 13.42 3.55
CA GLY A 167 -5.96 11.96 3.52
C GLY A 167 -5.28 11.36 4.75
N PHE A 168 -5.70 10.13 5.11
CA PHE A 168 -5.17 9.38 6.24
C PHE A 168 -4.96 7.91 5.87
N TYR A 169 -3.74 7.42 6.06
CA TYR A 169 -3.29 6.09 5.63
C TYR A 169 -2.52 5.40 6.77
N PRO A 170 -3.23 4.77 7.71
CA PRO A 170 -2.59 4.03 8.80
C PRO A 170 -2.21 2.62 8.34
N LYS A 171 -1.10 2.12 8.86
CA LYS A 171 -0.65 0.75 8.59
C LYS A 171 0.29 0.23 9.68
N PRO A 172 0.37 -1.10 9.88
CA PRO A 172 1.41 -1.68 10.72
C PRO A 172 2.79 -1.49 10.09
N LEU A 173 3.83 -1.39 10.92
CA LEU A 173 5.23 -1.39 10.50
C LEU A 173 5.85 -2.79 10.61
N THR A 174 5.20 -3.70 11.31
CA THR A 174 5.66 -5.08 11.49
C THR A 174 4.51 -6.05 11.27
N ALA A 175 4.86 -7.27 10.86
CA ALA A 175 3.99 -8.43 10.86
C ALA A 175 4.73 -9.58 11.57
N ALA A 176 4.06 -10.30 12.46
CA ALA A 176 4.66 -11.35 13.28
C ALA A 176 5.98 -10.91 13.96
N GLY A 177 6.06 -9.66 14.41
CA GLY A 177 7.22 -9.09 15.10
C GLY A 177 8.38 -8.66 14.19
N HIS A 178 8.27 -8.81 12.88
CA HIS A 178 9.33 -8.48 11.91
C HIS A 178 8.92 -7.31 11.00
N ASP A 179 9.90 -6.46 10.66
CA ASP A 179 9.69 -5.33 9.75
C ASP A 179 9.80 -5.72 8.27
N GLY A 180 9.49 -4.77 7.39
CA GLY A 180 9.53 -5.01 5.95
C GLY A 180 10.92 -5.31 5.40
N LEU A 181 12.00 -4.80 6.00
CA LEU A 181 13.38 -5.11 5.58
C LEU A 181 13.76 -6.55 5.92
N TRP A 182 13.31 -7.04 7.06
CA TRP A 182 13.49 -8.44 7.43
C TRP A 182 12.79 -9.36 6.42
N TYR A 183 11.51 -9.07 6.08
CA TYR A 183 10.77 -9.85 5.07
C TYR A 183 11.48 -9.83 3.72
N TRP A 184 11.96 -8.67 3.28
CA TRP A 184 12.72 -8.55 2.03
C TRP A 184 13.99 -9.40 2.04
N THR A 185 14.73 -9.39 3.15
CA THR A 185 15.95 -10.19 3.32
C THR A 185 15.65 -11.70 3.30
N GLN A 186 14.59 -12.13 3.97
CA GLN A 186 14.15 -13.52 3.95
C GLN A 186 13.68 -13.94 2.54
N ALA A 187 12.93 -13.09 1.85
CA ALA A 187 12.50 -13.34 0.48
C ALA A 187 13.69 -13.63 -0.45
N ARG A 188 14.76 -12.82 -0.39
CA ARG A 188 16.01 -13.06 -1.13
C ARG A 188 16.64 -14.40 -0.80
N THR A 189 16.66 -14.77 0.47
CA THR A 189 17.20 -16.05 0.93
C THR A 189 16.42 -17.23 0.36
N MET A 190 15.08 -17.14 0.36
CA MET A 190 14.20 -18.14 -0.21
C MET A 190 14.32 -18.21 -1.75
N ALA A 191 14.41 -17.08 -2.42
CA ALA A 191 14.63 -17.00 -3.87
C ALA A 191 15.97 -17.69 -4.27
N ALA A 192 17.04 -17.48 -3.51
CA ALA A 192 18.32 -18.16 -3.73
C ALA A 192 18.23 -19.69 -3.55
N ARG A 193 17.32 -20.18 -2.71
CA ARG A 193 17.03 -21.61 -2.54
C ARG A 193 16.02 -22.16 -3.54
N LYS A 194 15.52 -21.30 -4.47
CA LYS A 194 14.48 -21.64 -5.45
C LYS A 194 13.11 -21.96 -4.84
N GLU A 195 12.87 -21.54 -3.62
CA GLU A 195 11.58 -21.60 -2.93
C GLU A 195 10.72 -20.40 -3.39
N ARG A 196 10.23 -20.47 -4.65
CA ARG A 196 9.63 -19.33 -5.35
C ARG A 196 8.35 -18.81 -4.70
N TRP A 197 7.47 -19.71 -4.26
CA TRP A 197 6.22 -19.32 -3.58
C TRP A 197 6.48 -18.61 -2.27
N ASN A 198 7.40 -19.16 -1.46
CA ASN A 198 7.79 -18.54 -0.19
C ASN A 198 8.42 -17.17 -0.42
N ALA A 199 9.35 -17.08 -1.39
CA ALA A 199 9.98 -15.81 -1.74
C ALA A 199 8.95 -14.77 -2.21
N TRP A 200 8.03 -15.14 -3.09
CA TRP A 200 7.02 -14.24 -3.65
C TRP A 200 6.07 -13.71 -2.56
N LEU A 201 5.59 -14.57 -1.65
CA LEU A 201 4.74 -14.18 -0.52
C LEU A 201 5.48 -13.25 0.45
N TYR A 202 6.76 -13.52 0.74
CA TYR A 202 7.56 -12.67 1.61
C TYR A 202 7.92 -11.33 0.96
N TYR A 203 8.12 -11.25 -0.36
CA TYR A 203 8.26 -9.98 -1.07
C TYR A 203 6.96 -9.17 -1.00
N GLN A 204 5.79 -9.79 -1.16
CA GLN A 204 4.50 -9.09 -0.98
C GLN A 204 4.39 -8.50 0.43
N GLN A 205 4.72 -9.28 1.45
CA GLN A 205 4.67 -8.81 2.82
C GLN A 205 5.64 -7.66 3.07
N ALA A 206 6.85 -7.75 2.50
CA ALA A 206 7.82 -6.65 2.56
C ALA A 206 7.26 -5.37 1.92
N GLU A 207 6.63 -5.47 0.77
CA GLU A 207 6.01 -4.32 0.10
C GLU A 207 4.87 -3.71 0.93
N ILE A 208 3.98 -4.56 1.46
CA ILE A 208 2.89 -4.10 2.33
C ILE A 208 3.43 -3.30 3.52
N LEU A 209 4.53 -3.73 4.13
CA LEU A 209 5.12 -3.06 5.28
C LEU A 209 5.96 -1.82 4.91
N LEU A 210 6.64 -1.82 3.77
CA LEU A 210 7.55 -0.74 3.36
C LEU A 210 6.87 0.40 2.63
N ARG A 211 5.84 0.12 1.80
CA ARG A 211 5.15 1.15 1.01
C ARG A 211 4.20 1.96 1.90
N PRO A 212 4.40 3.28 2.07
CA PRO A 212 3.54 4.09 2.96
C PRO A 212 2.09 4.18 2.49
N THR A 213 1.87 4.38 1.18
CA THR A 213 0.55 4.45 0.52
C THR A 213 0.63 3.99 -0.93
N ASN A 214 -0.52 3.75 -1.57
CA ASN A 214 -0.59 3.26 -2.95
C ASN A 214 -0.01 4.22 -3.99
N PHE A 215 -0.05 5.53 -3.71
CA PHE A 215 0.39 6.57 -4.63
C PHE A 215 1.87 6.96 -4.43
N ILE A 216 2.61 6.22 -3.60
CA ILE A 216 4.05 6.44 -3.40
C ILE A 216 4.81 5.28 -4.01
N GLN A 217 5.80 5.65 -4.83
CA GLN A 217 6.85 4.79 -5.32
C GLN A 217 8.20 5.29 -4.81
N SER A 218 9.22 4.45 -4.90
CA SER A 218 10.59 4.84 -4.60
C SER A 218 11.57 3.88 -5.27
N THR A 219 12.80 4.31 -5.44
CA THR A 219 13.90 3.49 -5.98
C THR A 219 14.03 2.15 -5.26
N HIS A 220 13.80 2.12 -3.94
CA HIS A 220 13.84 0.88 -3.17
C HIS A 220 12.62 -0.01 -3.42
N LEU A 221 11.42 0.56 -3.55
CA LEU A 221 10.21 -0.21 -3.89
C LEU A 221 10.28 -0.77 -5.31
N GLU A 222 10.83 -0.03 -6.27
CA GLU A 222 11.08 -0.53 -7.63
C GLU A 222 12.04 -1.71 -7.65
N LYS A 223 13.11 -1.63 -6.84
CA LYS A 223 14.04 -2.74 -6.68
C LYS A 223 13.35 -3.96 -6.07
N LEU A 224 12.52 -3.76 -5.04
CA LEU A 224 11.74 -4.84 -4.43
C LEU A 224 10.81 -5.49 -5.46
N HIS A 225 10.07 -4.70 -6.25
CA HIS A 225 9.21 -5.18 -7.33
C HIS A 225 9.97 -5.99 -8.38
N THR A 226 11.14 -5.50 -8.79
CA THR A 226 11.99 -6.21 -9.76
C THR A 226 12.42 -7.58 -9.22
N GLU A 227 12.84 -7.63 -7.96
CA GLU A 227 13.24 -8.89 -7.32
C GLU A 227 12.04 -9.84 -7.12
N GLN A 228 10.87 -9.31 -6.74
CA GLN A 228 9.63 -10.08 -6.64
C GLN A 228 9.22 -10.66 -7.99
N GLY A 229 9.26 -9.85 -9.06
CA GLY A 229 8.96 -10.28 -10.42
C GLY A 229 9.86 -11.43 -10.86
N ALA A 230 11.16 -11.36 -10.57
CA ALA A 230 12.11 -12.43 -10.86
C ALA A 230 11.83 -13.72 -10.05
N ALA A 231 11.24 -13.61 -8.86
CA ALA A 231 10.87 -14.73 -8.00
C ALA A 231 9.47 -15.28 -8.29
N THR A 232 8.67 -14.61 -9.13
CA THR A 232 7.28 -15.02 -9.41
C THR A 232 7.18 -16.49 -9.84
N PRO A 233 6.34 -17.30 -9.17
CA PRO A 233 6.12 -18.69 -9.55
C PRO A 233 5.55 -18.80 -10.97
N PRO A 234 6.00 -19.77 -11.79
CA PRO A 234 5.51 -19.93 -13.16
C PRO A 234 3.98 -20.08 -13.27
N ALA A 235 3.35 -20.68 -12.26
CA ALA A 235 1.90 -20.89 -12.25
C ALA A 235 1.08 -19.58 -12.14
N ILE A 236 1.73 -18.47 -11.78
CA ILE A 236 1.12 -17.13 -11.69
C ILE A 236 1.93 -16.09 -12.45
N SER A 237 2.65 -16.49 -13.52
CA SER A 237 3.44 -15.55 -14.35
C SER A 237 2.61 -14.41 -14.93
N ASP A 238 1.35 -14.67 -15.22
CA ASP A 238 0.40 -13.68 -15.75
C ASP A 238 -0.42 -13.00 -14.63
N GLY A 239 0.04 -13.13 -13.39
CA GLY A 239 -0.65 -12.64 -12.21
C GLY A 239 -1.64 -13.65 -11.62
N VAL A 240 -2.24 -13.29 -10.48
CA VAL A 240 -3.35 -14.02 -9.85
C VAL A 240 -4.46 -13.03 -9.49
N GLY A 241 -5.70 -13.37 -9.87
CA GLY A 241 -6.83 -12.48 -9.65
C GLY A 241 -8.18 -13.17 -10.00
N PRO A 242 -9.30 -12.44 -9.86
CA PRO A 242 -10.63 -12.97 -10.18
C PRO A 242 -10.78 -13.48 -11.61
N ASP A 243 -10.11 -12.81 -12.57
CA ASP A 243 -10.17 -13.16 -14.00
C ASP A 243 -9.08 -14.15 -14.41
N ASN A 244 -8.04 -14.30 -13.61
CA ASN A 244 -6.92 -15.23 -13.81
C ASN A 244 -6.60 -15.97 -12.50
N PRO A 245 -7.47 -16.86 -12.02
CA PRO A 245 -7.26 -17.58 -10.79
C PRO A 245 -6.16 -18.64 -10.91
N LEU A 246 -5.42 -18.85 -9.84
CA LEU A 246 -4.56 -20.03 -9.71
C LEU A 246 -5.45 -21.26 -9.54
N VAL A 247 -5.42 -22.16 -10.50
CA VAL A 247 -6.22 -23.40 -10.47
C VAL A 247 -5.37 -24.55 -9.93
N VAL A 248 -5.84 -25.15 -8.84
CA VAL A 248 -5.21 -26.31 -8.21
C VAL A 248 -6.19 -27.46 -8.17
N LYS A 249 -5.73 -28.67 -8.51
CA LYS A 249 -6.56 -29.86 -8.53
C LYS A 249 -6.32 -30.71 -7.28
N GLY A 250 -7.38 -31.00 -6.56
CA GLY A 250 -7.35 -31.91 -5.42
C GLY A 250 -7.17 -33.40 -5.83
N ALA A 251 -6.84 -34.24 -4.87
CA ALA A 251 -6.69 -35.69 -5.09
C ALA A 251 -7.99 -36.37 -5.56
N ASP A 252 -9.13 -35.81 -5.20
CA ASP A 252 -10.48 -36.22 -5.63
C ASP A 252 -10.84 -35.73 -7.05
N GLY A 253 -9.96 -34.95 -7.69
CA GLY A 253 -10.16 -34.37 -9.01
C GLY A 253 -10.92 -33.06 -9.03
N VAL A 254 -11.33 -32.52 -7.87
CA VAL A 254 -11.97 -31.21 -7.74
C VAL A 254 -10.97 -30.10 -8.03
N GLU A 255 -11.39 -29.09 -8.81
CA GLU A 255 -10.59 -27.90 -9.07
C GLU A 255 -10.92 -26.79 -8.09
N TYR A 256 -9.88 -26.25 -7.43
CA TYR A 256 -9.94 -25.12 -6.55
C TYR A 256 -9.34 -23.89 -7.24
N ARG A 257 -10.07 -22.76 -7.25
CA ARG A 257 -9.72 -21.54 -7.98
C ARG A 257 -9.38 -20.44 -6.99
N PHE A 258 -8.08 -20.22 -6.77
CA PHE A 258 -7.60 -19.17 -5.87
C PHE A 258 -7.47 -17.86 -6.64
N THR A 259 -8.19 -16.82 -6.20
CA THR A 259 -8.21 -15.48 -6.79
C THR A 259 -7.19 -14.53 -6.15
N GLY A 260 -6.60 -14.93 -5.03
CA GLY A 260 -5.58 -14.16 -4.31
C GLY A 260 -4.83 -15.03 -3.33
N LEU A 261 -3.56 -14.71 -3.14
CA LEU A 261 -2.70 -15.30 -2.12
C LEU A 261 -1.94 -14.18 -1.42
N GLY A 262 -1.76 -14.29 -0.13
CA GLY A 262 -1.05 -13.33 0.69
C GLY A 262 -0.57 -13.94 2.00
N VAL A 263 -0.22 -13.09 2.95
CA VAL A 263 0.25 -13.45 4.29
C VAL A 263 -0.63 -12.76 5.32
N ASP A 264 -1.00 -13.46 6.38
CA ASP A 264 -1.77 -12.99 7.52
C ASP A 264 -1.01 -13.23 8.83
N ASP A 265 -1.05 -12.27 9.76
CA ASP A 265 -0.43 -12.37 11.10
C ASP A 265 -1.43 -12.15 12.22
N SER A 266 -2.73 -12.26 11.93
CA SER A 266 -3.79 -11.93 12.88
C SER A 266 -3.98 -12.98 13.98
N LEU A 267 -3.63 -14.24 13.70
CA LEU A 267 -3.89 -15.36 14.61
C LEU A 267 -2.85 -15.44 15.74
N ALA A 268 -1.57 -15.31 15.42
CA ALA A 268 -0.49 -15.46 16.38
C ALA A 268 0.53 -14.32 16.25
N LYS A 269 0.96 -13.77 17.38
CA LYS A 269 1.78 -12.55 17.45
C LYS A 269 3.16 -12.68 16.78
N ASP A 270 3.68 -13.88 16.69
CA ASP A 270 5.04 -14.20 16.21
C ASP A 270 5.05 -15.14 14.99
N LYS A 271 3.90 -15.34 14.35
CA LYS A 271 3.74 -16.31 13.26
C LYS A 271 2.93 -15.70 12.13
N VAL A 272 3.18 -16.20 10.93
CA VAL A 272 2.42 -15.83 9.74
C VAL A 272 1.77 -17.06 9.13
N ASP A 273 0.55 -16.87 8.66
CA ASP A 273 -0.22 -17.86 7.91
C ASP A 273 -0.30 -17.46 6.43
N ILE A 274 -0.50 -18.44 5.56
CA ILE A 274 -0.89 -18.16 4.18
C ILE A 274 -2.35 -17.73 4.19
N MET A 275 -2.67 -16.62 3.54
CA MET A 275 -4.03 -16.18 3.24
C MET A 275 -4.36 -16.53 1.80
N ALA A 276 -5.44 -17.28 1.57
CA ALA A 276 -5.87 -17.71 0.25
C ALA A 276 -7.35 -17.37 0.02
N HIS A 277 -7.64 -16.62 -1.03
CA HIS A 277 -9.00 -16.30 -1.48
C HIS A 277 -9.48 -17.35 -2.47
N LEU A 278 -10.54 -18.07 -2.13
CA LEU A 278 -11.09 -19.17 -2.93
C LEU A 278 -12.43 -18.77 -3.57
N LYS A 279 -12.48 -18.68 -4.89
CA LYS A 279 -13.72 -18.43 -5.62
C LYS A 279 -14.64 -19.62 -5.53
N VAL A 280 -15.90 -19.41 -5.13
CA VAL A 280 -16.92 -20.44 -5.05
C VAL A 280 -18.22 -19.94 -5.67
N ASP A 281 -19.01 -20.83 -6.28
CA ASP A 281 -20.32 -20.49 -6.80
C ASP A 281 -21.33 -20.27 -5.66
N GLN A 282 -21.17 -21.04 -4.57
CA GLN A 282 -22.00 -20.95 -3.37
C GLN A 282 -21.21 -21.35 -2.12
N ILE A 283 -21.33 -20.55 -1.05
CA ILE A 283 -20.73 -20.88 0.26
C ILE A 283 -21.41 -22.14 0.82
N GLY A 284 -22.76 -22.17 0.81
CA GLY A 284 -23.56 -23.31 1.26
C GLY A 284 -23.60 -23.50 2.76
N ASP A 285 -23.82 -24.73 3.20
CA ASP A 285 -23.83 -25.11 4.62
C ASP A 285 -22.44 -24.96 5.25
N PRO A 286 -22.31 -24.42 6.48
CA PRO A 286 -21.04 -24.17 7.14
C PRO A 286 -20.14 -25.41 7.31
N VAL A 287 -20.71 -26.61 7.52
CA VAL A 287 -19.92 -27.85 7.64
C VAL A 287 -19.32 -28.24 6.30
N VAL A 288 -20.12 -28.15 5.23
CA VAL A 288 -19.68 -28.43 3.85
C VAL A 288 -18.66 -27.40 3.41
N ALA A 289 -18.90 -26.10 3.70
CA ALA A 289 -17.97 -25.02 3.39
C ALA A 289 -16.61 -25.20 4.08
N ARG A 290 -16.61 -25.58 5.36
CA ARG A 290 -15.37 -25.85 6.11
C ARG A 290 -14.61 -27.03 5.51
N LYS A 291 -15.31 -28.12 5.20
CA LYS A 291 -14.65 -29.28 4.55
C LYS A 291 -14.03 -28.90 3.21
N ARG A 292 -14.77 -28.21 2.34
CA ARG A 292 -14.24 -27.71 1.07
C ARG A 292 -13.01 -26.85 1.24
N ASN A 293 -13.02 -25.93 2.20
CA ASN A 293 -11.88 -25.06 2.48
C ASN A 293 -10.67 -25.87 2.95
N SER A 294 -10.86 -26.89 3.82
CA SER A 294 -9.79 -27.80 4.24
C SER A 294 -9.23 -28.62 3.07
N ASP A 295 -10.10 -29.14 2.21
CA ASP A 295 -9.68 -29.88 1.01
C ASP A 295 -8.88 -28.96 0.06
N ALA A 296 -9.28 -27.69 -0.09
CA ALA A 296 -8.57 -26.68 -0.87
C ALA A 296 -7.17 -26.36 -0.30
N MET A 297 -7.03 -26.27 1.03
CA MET A 297 -5.72 -26.13 1.71
C MET A 297 -4.81 -27.32 1.40
N GLY A 298 -5.32 -28.54 1.54
CA GLY A 298 -4.59 -29.77 1.22
C GLY A 298 -4.13 -29.79 -0.24
N ALA A 299 -5.02 -29.43 -1.18
CA ALA A 299 -4.70 -29.35 -2.59
C ALA A 299 -3.59 -28.31 -2.89
N LEU A 300 -3.69 -27.11 -2.29
CA LEU A 300 -2.68 -26.05 -2.44
C LEU A 300 -1.30 -26.51 -1.96
N LEU A 301 -1.23 -27.10 -0.77
CA LEU A 301 0.03 -27.55 -0.16
C LEU A 301 0.58 -28.85 -0.80
N ALA A 302 -0.26 -29.67 -1.43
CA ALA A 302 0.18 -30.80 -2.23
C ALA A 302 0.80 -30.33 -3.56
N ALA A 303 0.22 -29.32 -4.20
CA ALA A 303 0.76 -28.72 -5.41
C ALA A 303 2.07 -27.94 -5.16
N TYR A 304 2.17 -27.27 -4.01
CA TYR A 304 3.29 -26.39 -3.65
C TYR A 304 3.83 -26.69 -2.24
N PRO A 305 4.50 -27.83 -2.04
CA PRO A 305 4.92 -28.32 -0.71
C PRO A 305 5.95 -27.43 -0.01
N GLU A 306 6.65 -26.56 -0.75
CA GLU A 306 7.58 -25.60 -0.15
C GLU A 306 6.89 -24.61 0.80
N MET A 307 5.59 -24.32 0.60
CA MET A 307 4.81 -23.44 1.46
C MET A 307 4.65 -23.96 2.89
N ARG A 308 4.85 -25.25 3.13
CA ARG A 308 4.70 -25.84 4.48
C ARG A 308 5.72 -25.36 5.50
N LYS A 309 6.90 -24.92 5.07
CA LYS A 309 8.01 -24.67 6.01
C LYS A 309 7.95 -23.32 6.74
N PRO A 310 7.75 -22.17 6.03
CA PRO A 310 7.88 -20.87 6.69
C PRO A 310 6.58 -20.38 7.33
N PHE A 311 5.44 -21.04 7.07
CA PHE A 311 4.13 -20.60 7.54
C PHE A 311 3.59 -21.51 8.65
N HIS A 312 2.85 -20.90 9.58
CA HIS A 312 2.23 -21.62 10.70
C HIS A 312 0.96 -22.36 10.27
N GLY A 313 0.16 -21.78 9.38
CA GLY A 313 -1.10 -22.34 8.94
C GLY A 313 -1.56 -21.75 7.62
N VAL A 314 -2.81 -22.06 7.25
CA VAL A 314 -3.48 -21.53 6.05
C VAL A 314 -4.87 -21.03 6.42
N TRP A 315 -5.16 -19.78 6.06
CA TRP A 315 -6.50 -19.23 5.98
C TRP A 315 -7.05 -19.42 4.57
N VAL A 316 -8.25 -19.98 4.45
CA VAL A 316 -9.03 -19.94 3.19
C VAL A 316 -10.29 -19.12 3.40
N PHE A 317 -10.42 -18.08 2.60
CA PHE A 317 -11.61 -17.23 2.50
C PHE A 317 -12.40 -17.65 1.26
N ALA A 318 -13.45 -18.45 1.45
CA ALA A 318 -14.36 -18.82 0.36
C ALA A 318 -15.26 -17.64 0.02
N GLU A 319 -15.19 -17.17 -1.23
CA GLU A 319 -15.85 -15.95 -1.72
C GLU A 319 -16.95 -16.28 -2.71
N GLU A 320 -18.18 -15.97 -2.32
CA GLU A 320 -19.37 -15.98 -3.19
C GLU A 320 -19.74 -14.52 -3.51
N THR A 321 -20.01 -14.23 -4.80
CA THR A 321 -20.35 -12.88 -5.25
C THR A 321 -21.53 -12.29 -4.44
N GLY A 322 -21.31 -11.12 -3.86
CA GLY A 322 -22.34 -10.38 -3.09
C GLY A 322 -22.57 -10.87 -1.67
N LYS A 323 -21.75 -11.79 -1.14
CA LYS A 323 -21.79 -12.25 0.24
C LYS A 323 -20.49 -12.01 0.98
N ASN A 324 -20.58 -12.02 2.32
CA ASN A 324 -19.37 -12.02 3.14
C ASN A 324 -18.61 -13.34 2.98
N PRO A 325 -17.29 -13.33 2.91
CA PRO A 325 -16.48 -14.54 2.81
C PRO A 325 -16.69 -15.49 4.00
N PHE A 326 -16.63 -16.79 3.73
CA PHE A 326 -16.58 -17.80 4.78
C PHE A 326 -15.13 -18.22 5.02
N ALA A 327 -14.59 -17.83 6.18
CA ALA A 327 -13.21 -18.09 6.54
C ALA A 327 -13.04 -19.42 7.29
N THR A 328 -11.96 -20.13 6.98
CA THR A 328 -11.50 -21.32 7.71
C THR A 328 -9.99 -21.22 7.85
N GLU A 329 -9.48 -21.47 9.04
CA GLU A 329 -8.05 -21.56 9.32
C GLU A 329 -7.71 -22.98 9.79
N GLN A 330 -6.52 -23.47 9.40
CA GLN A 330 -5.91 -24.69 9.95
C GLN A 330 -4.40 -24.53 10.10
N PRO A 331 -3.83 -24.98 11.24
CA PRO A 331 -2.40 -25.11 11.39
C PRO A 331 -1.79 -26.07 10.38
N MET A 332 -0.55 -25.81 9.93
CA MET A 332 0.14 -26.64 8.91
C MET A 332 0.18 -28.13 9.24
N GLU A 333 0.31 -28.48 10.53
CA GLU A 333 0.38 -29.85 11.01
C GLU A 333 -0.93 -30.62 10.89
N GLU A 334 -2.06 -29.93 10.82
CA GLU A 334 -3.39 -30.51 10.68
C GLU A 334 -3.82 -30.68 9.21
N ILE A 335 -3.16 -29.98 8.28
CA ILE A 335 -3.50 -30.03 6.85
C ILE A 335 -2.85 -31.24 6.20
N ARG A 336 -3.66 -32.20 5.77
CA ARG A 336 -3.26 -33.45 5.12
C ARG A 336 -3.06 -33.34 3.61
#